data_a019b51b2d7e2efa0ef4061d84bfdf77
#
_entry.id   a019b51b2d7e2efa0ef4061d84bfdf77
#
_cell.length_a   1.000
_cell.length_b   1.000
_cell.length_c   1.000
_cell.angle_alpha   90.00
_cell.angle_beta   90.00
_cell.angle_gamma   90.00
#
_symmetry.space_group_name_H-M   'P 1'
#
loop_
_entity.id
_entity.type
_entity.pdbx_description
1 polymer ?
#
loop_
_entity_poly.entity_id
_entity_poly.type
_entity_poly.pdbx_seq_one_letter_code
_entity_poly.pdbx_strand_id
1 'polypeptide(L)'
;MRYFFRLTVSIAASLLLSHTAQAHLFAPSLLKVSEVSTQSYNVVWKTPVKTASNIPLRPIWPEGCETQTESTPRTEGTGIVSSWKLLCDQSDAQGLIGQVLGISGLAANQVSAMVILNLRDGRHYQQVLTAENSQFRVPFEPVQSQVMTEYSVLGAEHIWTGIDHLMFVFGLLLLVGAGAGWRLIGTLTAFTLGHSITLSLVTLGFLNYPVPLVEF
;
A
#
# COMPACT_ATOMS: atom_id res chain seq x y z
N MET A 1 -12.35 16.19 46.35
CA MET A 1 -13.58 15.63 45.76
C MET A 1 -13.83 16.06 44.31
N ARG A 2 -13.72 17.36 43.94
CA ARG A 2 -13.95 17.85 42.56
C ARG A 2 -12.92 17.33 41.53
N TYR A 3 -11.66 17.12 41.91
CA TYR A 3 -10.63 16.56 41.00
C TYR A 3 -10.81 15.07 40.73
N PHE A 4 -11.21 14.31 41.74
CA PHE A 4 -11.48 12.88 41.61
C PHE A 4 -12.68 12.63 40.69
N PHE A 5 -13.74 13.42 40.80
CA PHE A 5 -14.93 13.34 39.95
C PHE A 5 -14.60 13.73 38.48
N ARG A 6 -13.73 14.73 38.26
CA ARG A 6 -13.29 15.09 36.90
C ARG A 6 -12.44 14.00 36.29
N LEU A 7 -11.55 13.37 37.07
CA LEU A 7 -10.70 12.29 36.61
C LEU A 7 -11.54 11.05 36.21
N THR A 8 -12.51 10.68 37.04
CA THR A 8 -13.38 9.53 36.73
C THR A 8 -14.29 9.78 35.53
N VAL A 9 -14.81 10.98 35.36
CA VAL A 9 -15.60 11.36 34.19
C VAL A 9 -14.72 11.35 32.89
N SER A 10 -13.46 11.82 32.96
CA SER A 10 -12.56 11.78 31.82
C SER A 10 -12.20 10.35 31.43
N ILE A 11 -11.94 9.47 32.41
CA ILE A 11 -11.64 8.04 32.16
C ILE A 11 -12.86 7.32 31.58
N ALA A 12 -14.04 7.58 32.11
CA ALA A 12 -15.29 7.01 31.60
C ALA A 12 -15.61 7.50 30.18
N ALA A 13 -15.40 8.77 29.89
CA ALA A 13 -15.54 9.32 28.54
C ALA A 13 -14.54 8.71 27.54
N SER A 14 -13.29 8.49 27.95
CA SER A 14 -12.28 7.82 27.11
C SER A 14 -12.60 6.36 26.81
N LEU A 15 -13.18 5.64 27.79
CA LEU A 15 -13.62 4.24 27.61
C LEU A 15 -14.88 4.11 26.74
N LEU A 16 -15.74 5.14 26.70
CA LEU A 16 -16.92 5.16 25.84
C LEU A 16 -16.61 5.55 24.39
N LEU A 17 -15.45 6.17 24.15
CA LEU A 17 -14.98 6.58 22.82
C LEU A 17 -14.08 5.52 22.14
N SER A 18 -13.80 4.39 22.81
CA SER A 18 -13.09 3.26 22.17
C SER A 18 -14.01 2.52 21.19
N HIS A 19 -14.42 3.21 20.12
CA HIS A 19 -14.88 2.54 18.93
C HIS A 19 -13.68 1.84 18.33
N THR A 20 -13.83 0.57 18.00
CA THR A 20 -12.80 -0.21 17.29
C THR A 20 -12.35 0.59 16.05
N ALA A 21 -11.17 1.17 16.11
CA ALA A 21 -10.57 1.81 14.95
C ALA A 21 -10.34 0.71 13.91
N GLN A 22 -11.18 0.65 12.89
CA GLN A 22 -11.02 -0.27 11.77
C GLN A 22 -10.04 0.32 10.74
N ALA A 23 -8.85 0.67 11.18
CA ALA A 23 -7.82 1.25 10.33
C ALA A 23 -7.29 0.27 9.25
N HIS A 24 -7.63 -1.03 9.34
CA HIS A 24 -7.02 -2.08 8.52
C HIS A 24 -7.95 -2.70 7.46
N LEU A 25 -9.09 -2.08 7.15
CA LEU A 25 -10.06 -2.71 6.23
C LEU A 25 -9.60 -2.71 4.77
N PHE A 26 -8.59 -1.91 4.40
CA PHE A 26 -8.25 -1.67 3.00
C PHE A 26 -6.74 -1.75 2.72
N ALA A 27 -6.13 -2.90 3.04
CA ALA A 27 -4.76 -3.14 2.57
C ALA A 27 -4.74 -3.11 1.04
N PRO A 28 -3.85 -2.33 0.40
CA PRO A 28 -3.76 -2.29 -1.06
C PRO A 28 -3.38 -3.66 -1.61
N SER A 29 -3.91 -4.00 -2.79
CA SER A 29 -3.45 -5.17 -3.53
C SER A 29 -2.07 -4.91 -4.13
N LEU A 30 -1.29 -5.97 -4.35
CA LEU A 30 0.03 -5.87 -4.98
C LEU A 30 0.12 -6.82 -6.16
N LEU A 31 0.37 -6.28 -7.34
CA LEU A 31 0.70 -7.01 -8.55
C LEU A 31 2.19 -6.81 -8.87
N LYS A 32 3.01 -7.83 -8.63
CA LYS A 32 4.42 -7.82 -9.00
C LYS A 32 4.65 -8.72 -10.20
N VAL A 33 5.15 -8.15 -11.28
CA VAL A 33 5.48 -8.82 -12.54
C VAL A 33 6.97 -8.70 -12.76
N SER A 34 7.67 -9.81 -12.90
CA SER A 34 9.12 -9.84 -13.09
C SER A 34 9.47 -10.66 -14.32
N GLU A 35 10.11 -10.03 -15.29
CA GLU A 35 10.56 -10.69 -16.50
C GLU A 35 11.67 -11.71 -16.19
N VAL A 36 11.49 -12.95 -16.61
CA VAL A 36 12.44 -14.06 -16.44
C VAL A 36 13.19 -14.34 -17.73
N SER A 37 12.48 -14.34 -18.85
CA SER A 37 13.03 -14.50 -20.19
C SER A 37 12.19 -13.69 -21.16
N THR A 38 12.63 -13.59 -22.40
CA THR A 38 11.85 -12.94 -23.45
C THR A 38 10.44 -13.53 -23.47
N GLN A 39 9.42 -12.70 -23.31
CA GLN A 39 8.00 -13.09 -23.29
C GLN A 39 7.54 -13.94 -22.08
N SER A 40 8.38 -14.18 -21.08
CA SER A 40 8.01 -14.95 -19.89
C SER A 40 8.21 -14.14 -18.62
N TYR A 41 7.17 -14.05 -17.80
CA TYR A 41 7.14 -13.29 -16.57
C TYR A 41 6.72 -14.15 -15.38
N ASN A 42 7.36 -13.94 -14.24
CA ASN A 42 6.86 -14.44 -12.96
C ASN A 42 5.92 -13.38 -12.37
N VAL A 43 4.72 -13.80 -12.04
CA VAL A 43 3.71 -12.95 -11.43
C VAL A 43 3.50 -13.35 -9.98
N VAL A 44 3.46 -12.37 -9.09
CA VAL A 44 3.02 -12.49 -7.70
C VAL A 44 1.86 -11.54 -7.51
N TRP A 45 0.73 -12.08 -7.09
CA TRP A 45 -0.50 -11.34 -6.83
C TRP A 45 -0.91 -11.48 -5.38
N LYS A 46 -0.99 -10.38 -4.67
CA LYS A 46 -1.45 -10.33 -3.29
C LYS A 46 -2.72 -9.50 -3.20
N THR A 47 -3.77 -10.08 -2.63
CA THR A 47 -5.05 -9.42 -2.38
C THR A 47 -5.36 -9.40 -0.89
N PRO A 48 -6.14 -8.44 -0.38
CA PRO A 48 -6.59 -8.48 1.00
C PRO A 48 -7.48 -9.71 1.25
N VAL A 49 -7.38 -10.29 2.44
CA VAL A 49 -8.25 -11.41 2.87
C VAL A 49 -9.71 -10.98 2.95
N LYS A 50 -9.94 -9.74 3.38
CA LYS A 50 -11.28 -9.14 3.47
C LYS A 50 -11.45 -8.11 2.38
N THR A 51 -12.52 -8.21 1.64
CA THR A 51 -12.90 -7.27 0.57
C THR A 51 -14.28 -6.69 0.88
N ALA A 52 -14.56 -5.47 0.39
CA ALA A 52 -15.85 -4.80 0.60
C ALA A 52 -16.98 -5.44 -0.21
N SER A 53 -16.66 -6.19 -1.26
CA SER A 53 -17.64 -6.86 -2.13
C SER A 53 -17.21 -8.29 -2.45
N ASN A 54 -18.14 -9.08 -3.01
CA ASN A 54 -17.88 -10.42 -3.51
C ASN A 54 -17.30 -10.44 -4.94
N ILE A 55 -17.06 -9.27 -5.53
CA ILE A 55 -16.47 -9.18 -6.87
C ILE A 55 -14.97 -9.45 -6.75
N PRO A 56 -14.42 -10.46 -7.44
CA PRO A 56 -13.02 -10.81 -7.29
C PRO A 56 -12.12 -9.74 -7.90
N LEU A 57 -11.02 -9.47 -7.21
CA LEU A 57 -9.91 -8.66 -7.73
C LEU A 57 -9.06 -9.55 -8.64
N ARG A 58 -8.92 -9.18 -9.91
CA ARG A 58 -8.15 -9.96 -10.89
C ARG A 58 -7.31 -9.05 -11.79
N PRO A 59 -6.04 -9.41 -12.05
CA PRO A 59 -5.26 -8.77 -13.09
C PRO A 59 -5.90 -8.95 -14.47
N ILE A 60 -5.82 -7.91 -15.29
CA ILE A 60 -6.23 -7.92 -16.71
C ILE A 60 -4.95 -7.80 -17.52
N TRP A 61 -4.73 -8.78 -18.38
CA TRP A 61 -3.54 -8.88 -19.23
C TRP A 61 -3.83 -8.39 -20.65
N PRO A 62 -2.79 -7.92 -21.38
CA PRO A 62 -2.90 -7.64 -22.79
C PRO A 62 -3.30 -8.87 -23.60
N GLU A 63 -3.80 -8.64 -24.81
CA GLU A 63 -4.04 -9.72 -25.80
C GLU A 63 -2.73 -10.47 -26.08
N GLY A 64 -2.81 -11.78 -26.24
CA GLY A 64 -1.64 -12.64 -26.46
C GLY A 64 -0.86 -12.99 -25.20
N CYS A 65 -1.32 -12.59 -24.00
CA CYS A 65 -0.74 -13.04 -22.74
C CYS A 65 -1.60 -14.14 -22.10
N GLU A 66 -1.00 -15.30 -21.83
CA GLU A 66 -1.66 -16.45 -21.21
C GLU A 66 -1.04 -16.79 -19.85
N THR A 67 -1.90 -17.00 -18.85
CA THR A 67 -1.48 -17.47 -17.53
C THR A 67 -1.24 -18.98 -17.58
N GLN A 68 -0.04 -19.38 -17.16
CA GLN A 68 0.27 -20.79 -16.92
C GLN A 68 -0.02 -21.15 -15.45
N THR A 69 0.14 -22.41 -15.13
CA THR A 69 -0.15 -23.03 -13.82
C THR A 69 -0.03 -22.07 -12.65
N GLU A 70 -1.18 -21.77 -12.03
CA GLU A 70 -1.26 -20.93 -10.83
C GLU A 70 -0.87 -21.77 -9.60
N SER A 71 -0.09 -21.19 -8.70
CA SER A 71 0.19 -21.82 -7.41
C SER A 71 -1.05 -21.82 -6.52
N THR A 72 -1.15 -22.80 -5.63
CA THR A 72 -2.19 -22.80 -4.60
C THR A 72 -2.12 -21.50 -3.79
N PRO A 73 -3.21 -20.74 -3.70
CA PRO A 73 -3.26 -19.51 -2.90
C PRO A 73 -2.89 -19.79 -1.43
N ARG A 74 -2.06 -18.94 -0.86
CA ARG A 74 -1.66 -19.02 0.55
C ARG A 74 -1.93 -17.71 1.27
N THR A 75 -2.31 -17.81 2.53
CA THR A 75 -2.47 -16.62 3.38
C THR A 75 -1.10 -16.17 3.88
N GLU A 76 -0.80 -14.87 3.73
CA GLU A 76 0.43 -14.25 4.19
C GLU A 76 0.12 -12.89 4.82
N GLY A 77 0.17 -12.84 6.16
CA GLY A 77 -0.29 -11.69 6.94
C GLY A 77 -1.78 -11.39 6.70
N THR A 78 -2.09 -10.18 6.28
CA THR A 78 -3.45 -9.71 5.98
C THR A 78 -3.90 -9.99 4.54
N GLY A 79 -3.09 -10.70 3.75
CA GLY A 79 -3.35 -10.95 2.33
C GLY A 79 -3.34 -12.42 1.93
N ILE A 80 -3.92 -12.69 0.76
CA ILE A 80 -3.84 -13.94 0.04
C ILE A 80 -2.86 -13.75 -1.11
N VAL A 81 -1.85 -14.60 -1.19
CA VAL A 81 -0.80 -14.55 -2.22
C VAL A 81 -0.95 -15.73 -3.17
N SER A 82 -1.03 -15.44 -4.46
CA SER A 82 -0.94 -16.40 -5.56
C SER A 82 0.26 -16.05 -6.44
N SER A 83 0.86 -17.03 -7.08
CA SER A 83 1.91 -16.81 -8.06
C SER A 83 1.76 -17.75 -9.26
N TRP A 84 2.13 -17.25 -10.43
CA TRP A 84 2.08 -18.01 -11.68
C TRP A 84 3.09 -17.47 -12.69
N LYS A 85 3.24 -18.19 -13.79
CA LYS A 85 3.97 -17.72 -14.96
C LYS A 85 2.98 -17.12 -15.95
N LEU A 86 3.35 -15.98 -16.51
CA LEU A 86 2.65 -15.35 -17.61
C LEU A 86 3.53 -15.47 -18.86
N LEU A 87 2.97 -15.99 -19.93
CA LEU A 87 3.58 -16.02 -21.27
C LEU A 87 2.86 -15.04 -22.13
N CYS A 88 3.60 -14.15 -22.78
CA CYS A 88 3.06 -13.15 -23.69
C CYS A 88 3.65 -13.40 -25.09
N ASP A 89 2.90 -14.08 -25.95
CA ASP A 89 3.26 -14.27 -27.36
C ASP A 89 2.86 -13.00 -28.14
N GLN A 90 3.78 -12.04 -28.16
CA GLN A 90 3.61 -10.82 -28.93
C GLN A 90 4.63 -10.79 -30.06
N SER A 91 4.15 -10.53 -31.26
CA SER A 91 4.94 -10.43 -32.48
C SER A 91 6.00 -9.31 -32.41
N ASP A 92 5.81 -8.34 -31.50
CA ASP A 92 6.73 -7.25 -31.28
C ASP A 92 7.66 -7.58 -30.12
N ALA A 93 8.95 -7.52 -30.34
CA ALA A 93 10.03 -7.89 -29.40
C ALA A 93 10.10 -7.08 -28.08
N GLN A 94 9.07 -6.28 -27.78
CA GLN A 94 9.04 -5.35 -26.65
C GLN A 94 8.29 -5.89 -25.42
N GLY A 95 7.73 -7.10 -25.47
CA GLY A 95 7.04 -7.72 -24.34
C GLY A 95 5.87 -6.87 -23.82
N LEU A 96 5.86 -6.56 -22.53
CA LEU A 96 4.79 -5.76 -21.91
C LEU A 96 4.93 -4.25 -22.12
N ILE A 97 6.02 -3.76 -22.74
CA ILE A 97 6.23 -2.34 -22.98
C ILE A 97 5.23 -1.82 -24.03
N GLY A 98 4.65 -0.65 -23.77
CA GLY A 98 3.60 -0.07 -24.61
C GLY A 98 2.22 -0.71 -24.43
N GLN A 99 2.12 -1.85 -23.75
CA GLN A 99 0.88 -2.57 -23.51
C GLN A 99 0.11 -2.03 -22.30
N VAL A 100 -1.15 -2.41 -22.18
CA VAL A 100 -2.02 -1.99 -21.08
C VAL A 100 -2.22 -3.15 -20.10
N LEU A 101 -1.84 -2.92 -18.86
CA LEU A 101 -2.13 -3.78 -17.72
C LEU A 101 -3.28 -3.19 -16.94
N GLY A 102 -4.14 -4.01 -16.36
CA GLY A 102 -5.25 -3.53 -15.56
C GLY A 102 -5.56 -4.43 -14.38
N ILE A 103 -6.43 -3.95 -13.49
CA ILE A 103 -6.98 -4.75 -12.41
C ILE A 103 -8.49 -4.50 -12.35
N SER A 104 -9.25 -5.58 -12.43
CA SER A 104 -10.70 -5.55 -12.26
C SER A 104 -11.11 -5.60 -10.79
N GLY A 105 -12.28 -5.06 -10.47
CA GLY A 105 -12.88 -5.15 -9.15
C GLY A 105 -12.44 -4.06 -8.16
N LEU A 106 -11.51 -3.16 -8.52
CA LEU A 106 -11.02 -2.10 -7.61
C LEU A 106 -12.15 -1.20 -7.10
N ALA A 107 -12.99 -0.69 -7.98
CA ALA A 107 -14.10 0.19 -7.61
C ALA A 107 -15.11 -0.50 -6.69
N ALA A 108 -15.48 -1.75 -6.99
CA ALA A 108 -16.45 -2.50 -6.19
C ALA A 108 -15.93 -2.83 -4.78
N ASN A 109 -14.62 -3.00 -4.63
CA ASN A 109 -13.99 -3.31 -3.36
C ASN A 109 -13.44 -2.07 -2.64
N GLN A 110 -13.51 -0.88 -3.26
CA GLN A 110 -12.99 0.37 -2.70
C GLN A 110 -11.51 0.26 -2.29
N VAL A 111 -10.72 -0.47 -3.07
CA VAL A 111 -9.29 -0.68 -2.81
C VAL A 111 -8.46 -0.14 -3.96
N SER A 112 -7.23 0.21 -3.66
CA SER A 112 -6.18 0.48 -4.65
C SER A 112 -5.30 -0.75 -4.85
N ALA A 113 -4.53 -0.76 -5.93
CA ALA A 113 -3.55 -1.78 -6.19
C ALA A 113 -2.26 -1.17 -6.69
N MET A 114 -1.13 -1.64 -6.17
CA MET A 114 0.19 -1.29 -6.66
C MET A 114 0.62 -2.30 -7.71
N VAL A 115 0.97 -1.81 -8.89
CA VAL A 115 1.60 -2.61 -9.96
C VAL A 115 3.09 -2.33 -9.94
N ILE A 116 3.90 -3.38 -9.88
CA ILE A 116 5.35 -3.33 -9.97
C ILE A 116 5.77 -4.21 -11.15
N LEU A 117 6.40 -3.63 -12.15
CA LEU A 117 6.94 -4.35 -13.29
C LEU A 117 8.46 -4.20 -13.33
N ASN A 118 9.17 -5.34 -13.23
CA ASN A 118 10.62 -5.41 -13.31
C ASN A 118 11.01 -6.08 -14.62
N LEU A 119 11.75 -5.40 -15.45
CA LEU A 119 12.30 -5.95 -16.69
C LEU A 119 13.75 -6.40 -16.51
N ARG A 120 14.19 -7.32 -17.35
CA ARG A 120 15.56 -7.87 -17.28
C ARG A 120 16.65 -6.86 -17.66
N ASP A 121 16.30 -5.83 -18.42
CA ASP A 121 17.21 -4.76 -18.80
C ASP A 121 17.43 -3.72 -17.67
N GLY A 122 16.84 -3.96 -16.49
CA GLY A 122 16.93 -3.09 -15.32
C GLY A 122 15.86 -2.02 -15.25
N ARG A 123 15.00 -1.87 -16.25
CA ARG A 123 13.85 -0.95 -16.15
C ARG A 123 12.87 -1.42 -15.09
N HIS A 124 12.43 -0.48 -14.30
CA HIS A 124 11.51 -0.70 -13.20
C HIS A 124 10.36 0.29 -13.29
N TYR A 125 9.15 -0.22 -13.28
CA TYR A 125 7.93 0.57 -13.35
C TYR A 125 7.10 0.32 -12.11
N GLN A 126 6.55 1.39 -11.54
CA GLN A 126 5.61 1.33 -10.44
C GLN A 126 4.43 2.22 -10.77
N GLN A 127 3.22 1.73 -10.51
CA GLN A 127 1.99 2.47 -10.72
C GLN A 127 0.96 2.08 -9.69
N VAL A 128 0.28 3.07 -9.12
CA VAL A 128 -0.90 2.83 -8.28
C VAL A 128 -2.14 2.90 -9.15
N LEU A 129 -2.96 1.85 -9.10
CA LEU A 129 -4.26 1.77 -9.76
C LEU A 129 -5.35 2.01 -8.73
N THR A 130 -6.31 2.85 -9.09
CA THR A 130 -7.46 3.20 -8.25
C THR A 130 -8.77 2.82 -8.93
N ALA A 131 -9.89 3.09 -8.28
CA ALA A 131 -11.22 2.89 -8.85
C ALA A 131 -11.43 3.67 -10.15
N GLU A 132 -10.86 4.89 -10.24
CA GLU A 132 -10.97 5.80 -11.38
C GLU A 132 -9.98 5.44 -12.50
N ASN A 133 -8.80 4.97 -12.12
CA ASN A 133 -7.70 4.63 -13.03
C ASN A 133 -7.27 3.19 -12.80
N SER A 134 -8.10 2.24 -13.27
CA SER A 134 -7.86 0.81 -13.09
C SER A 134 -6.93 0.18 -14.13
N GLN A 135 -6.37 0.97 -15.03
CA GLN A 135 -5.49 0.55 -16.11
C GLN A 135 -4.21 1.37 -16.14
N PHE A 136 -3.12 0.73 -16.54
CA PHE A 136 -1.80 1.31 -16.68
C PHE A 136 -1.20 0.91 -18.03
N ARG A 137 -0.87 1.90 -18.86
CA ARG A 137 -0.08 1.67 -20.07
C ARG A 137 1.41 1.74 -19.71
N VAL A 138 2.14 0.65 -19.92
CA VAL A 138 3.59 0.59 -19.64
C VAL A 138 4.32 1.54 -20.59
N PRO A 139 4.95 2.61 -20.10
CA PRO A 139 5.66 3.55 -20.96
C PRO A 139 6.95 2.92 -21.53
N PHE A 140 7.45 3.44 -22.64
CA PHE A 140 8.71 2.99 -23.25
C PHE A 140 9.91 3.27 -22.35
N GLU A 141 9.87 4.38 -21.61
CA GLU A 141 10.88 4.73 -20.61
C GLU A 141 10.22 5.00 -19.24
N PRO A 142 10.87 4.59 -18.14
CA PRO A 142 10.36 4.88 -16.79
C PRO A 142 10.41 6.39 -16.52
N VAL A 143 9.28 6.98 -16.19
CA VAL A 143 9.22 8.41 -15.81
C VAL A 143 9.38 8.52 -14.29
N GLN A 144 10.61 8.68 -13.80
CA GLN A 144 10.90 8.79 -12.37
C GLN A 144 10.19 9.96 -11.68
N SER A 145 10.00 11.08 -12.39
CA SER A 145 9.27 12.24 -11.85
C SER A 145 7.79 11.92 -11.57
N GLN A 146 7.16 11.07 -12.38
CA GLN A 146 5.79 10.65 -12.18
C GLN A 146 5.67 9.81 -10.91
N VAL A 147 6.57 8.86 -10.70
CA VAL A 147 6.64 8.04 -9.50
C VAL A 147 6.76 8.92 -8.25
N MET A 148 7.68 9.88 -8.25
CA MET A 148 7.86 10.83 -7.13
C MET A 148 6.59 11.61 -6.84
N THR A 149 5.92 12.10 -7.88
CA THR A 149 4.69 12.89 -7.72
C THR A 149 3.55 12.02 -7.16
N GLU A 150 3.34 10.84 -7.69
CA GLU A 150 2.29 9.91 -7.24
C GLU A 150 2.49 9.50 -5.78
N TYR A 151 3.71 9.13 -5.39
CA TYR A 151 4.01 8.80 -3.99
C TYR A 151 3.87 10.01 -3.06
N SER A 152 4.21 11.21 -3.51
CA SER A 152 4.03 12.42 -2.72
C SER A 152 2.56 12.74 -2.49
N VAL A 153 1.73 12.62 -3.51
CA VAL A 153 0.28 12.80 -3.41
C VAL A 153 -0.34 11.73 -2.52
N LEU A 154 0.01 10.45 -2.74
CA LEU A 154 -0.49 9.33 -1.95
C LEU A 154 -0.09 9.46 -0.48
N GLY A 155 1.14 9.88 -0.20
CA GLY A 155 1.62 10.15 1.16
C GLY A 155 0.89 11.31 1.83
N ALA A 156 0.63 12.39 1.10
CA ALA A 156 -0.13 13.53 1.61
C ALA A 156 -1.59 13.13 1.90
N GLU A 157 -2.22 12.39 1.00
CA GLU A 157 -3.57 11.86 1.19
C GLU A 157 -3.66 10.92 2.39
N HIS A 158 -2.68 10.01 2.54
CA HIS A 158 -2.60 9.09 3.66
C HIS A 158 -2.53 9.82 5.01
N ILE A 159 -1.71 10.88 5.11
CA ILE A 159 -1.62 11.70 6.33
C ILE A 159 -2.93 12.45 6.57
N TRP A 160 -3.54 12.99 5.52
CA TRP A 160 -4.76 13.79 5.63
C TRP A 160 -6.00 12.96 5.99
N THR A 161 -6.09 11.77 5.44
CA THR A 161 -7.22 10.82 5.70
C THR A 161 -6.98 9.95 6.92
N GLY A 162 -5.71 9.80 7.36
CA GLY A 162 -5.34 9.01 8.54
C GLY A 162 -5.69 9.75 9.83
N ILE A 163 -6.87 9.46 10.41
CA ILE A 163 -7.32 10.09 11.65
C ILE A 163 -6.33 9.87 12.81
N ASP A 164 -5.63 8.73 12.82
CA ASP A 164 -4.62 8.39 13.81
C ASP A 164 -3.41 9.34 13.75
N HIS A 165 -2.96 9.68 12.53
CA HIS A 165 -1.89 10.64 12.31
C HIS A 165 -2.30 12.04 12.76
N LEU A 166 -3.53 12.46 12.45
CA LEU A 166 -4.05 13.76 12.87
C LEU A 166 -4.20 13.84 14.40
N MET A 167 -4.70 12.78 15.04
CA MET A 167 -4.82 12.70 16.49
C MET A 167 -3.47 12.66 17.19
N PHE A 168 -2.47 11.98 16.60
CA PHE A 168 -1.09 11.98 17.09
C PHE A 168 -0.47 13.37 17.05
N VAL A 169 -0.57 14.07 15.91
CA VAL A 169 -0.07 15.44 15.76
C VAL A 169 -0.79 16.38 16.73
N PHE A 170 -2.11 16.23 16.88
CA PHE A 170 -2.88 17.02 17.84
C PHE A 170 -2.45 16.75 19.29
N GLY A 171 -2.23 15.50 19.66
CA GLY A 171 -1.69 15.12 20.97
C GLY A 171 -0.32 15.74 21.26
N LEU A 172 0.58 15.72 20.27
CA LEU A 172 1.89 16.38 20.35
C LEU A 172 1.76 17.89 20.54
N LEU A 173 0.84 18.52 19.81
CA LEU A 173 0.58 19.97 19.91
C LEU A 173 0.10 20.35 21.31
N LEU A 174 -0.76 19.53 21.92
CA LEU A 174 -1.21 19.73 23.30
C LEU A 174 -0.06 19.53 24.32
N LEU A 175 0.81 18.56 24.08
CA LEU A 175 1.91 18.23 24.99
C LEU A 175 3.02 19.29 24.96
N VAL A 176 3.40 19.77 23.78
CA VAL A 176 4.50 20.73 23.57
C VAL A 176 4.03 22.18 23.78
N GLY A 177 2.74 22.44 23.63
CA GLY A 177 2.12 23.76 23.75
C GLY A 177 2.26 24.61 22.49
N ALA A 178 1.24 25.41 22.19
CA ALA A 178 1.13 26.20 20.96
C ALA A 178 2.23 27.31 20.82
N GLY A 179 2.94 27.65 21.89
CA GLY A 179 4.02 28.65 21.85
C GLY A 179 5.40 28.13 21.45
N ALA A 180 5.58 26.82 21.30
CA ALA A 180 6.86 26.19 21.05
C ALA A 180 7.01 25.62 19.63
N GLY A 181 6.59 26.36 18.64
CA GLY A 181 6.52 25.92 17.22
C GLY A 181 7.80 25.25 16.72
N TRP A 182 8.97 25.75 17.07
CA TRP A 182 10.25 25.16 16.68
C TRP A 182 10.51 23.78 17.33
N ARG A 183 10.10 23.63 18.59
CA ARG A 183 10.20 22.34 19.30
C ARG A 183 9.24 21.31 18.72
N LEU A 184 8.04 21.72 18.34
CA LEU A 184 7.06 20.87 17.68
C LEU A 184 7.61 20.36 16.35
N ILE A 185 8.16 21.23 15.50
CA ILE A 185 8.79 20.86 14.23
C ILE A 185 9.92 19.85 14.47
N GLY A 186 10.82 20.12 15.44
CA GLY A 186 11.91 19.22 15.78
C GLY A 186 11.42 17.84 16.23
N THR A 187 10.38 17.78 17.06
CA THR A 187 9.78 16.51 17.54
C THR A 187 9.13 15.73 16.40
N LEU A 188 8.35 16.39 15.54
CA LEU A 188 7.74 15.77 14.37
C LEU A 188 8.80 15.24 13.40
N THR A 189 9.84 16.03 13.13
CA THR A 189 10.93 15.61 12.25
C THR A 189 11.68 14.40 12.82
N ALA A 190 12.01 14.41 14.11
CA ALA A 190 12.68 13.28 14.77
C ALA A 190 11.83 12.01 14.73
N PHE A 191 10.52 12.14 14.97
CA PHE A 191 9.58 11.01 14.87
C PHE A 191 9.51 10.47 13.43
N THR A 192 9.35 11.35 12.44
CA THR A 192 9.26 10.95 11.03
C THR A 192 10.54 10.25 10.56
N LEU A 193 11.72 10.77 10.93
CA LEU A 193 12.99 10.14 10.60
C LEU A 193 13.12 8.75 11.27
N GLY A 194 12.82 8.65 12.56
CA GLY A 194 12.85 7.37 13.28
C GLY A 194 11.90 6.34 12.65
N HIS A 195 10.67 6.76 12.34
CA HIS A 195 9.68 5.90 11.68
C HIS A 195 10.15 5.46 10.29
N SER A 196 10.69 6.37 9.48
CA SER A 196 11.20 6.05 8.14
C SER A 196 12.38 5.06 8.19
N ILE A 197 13.30 5.21 9.15
CA ILE A 197 14.42 4.29 9.34
C ILE A 197 13.90 2.90 9.75
N THR A 198 13.01 2.81 10.73
CA THR A 198 12.47 1.52 11.18
C THR A 198 11.68 0.83 10.07
N LEU A 199 10.84 1.56 9.33
CA LEU A 199 10.10 1.04 8.20
C LEU A 199 11.03 0.52 7.09
N SER A 200 12.10 1.25 6.78
CA SER A 200 13.11 0.84 5.79
C SER A 200 13.82 -0.44 6.23
N LEU A 201 14.21 -0.56 7.50
CA LEU A 201 14.86 -1.76 8.03
C LEU A 201 13.93 -3.00 7.97
N VAL A 202 12.65 -2.80 8.23
CA VAL A 202 11.64 -3.87 8.14
C VAL A 202 11.41 -4.28 6.68
N THR A 203 11.23 -3.32 5.78
CA THR A 203 10.97 -3.60 4.35
C THR A 203 12.17 -4.24 3.66
N LEU A 204 13.39 -3.91 4.07
CA LEU A 204 14.63 -4.53 3.59
C LEU A 204 14.91 -5.91 4.23
N GLY A 205 14.06 -6.35 5.18
CA GLY A 205 14.19 -7.66 5.83
C GLY A 205 15.26 -7.74 6.92
N PHE A 206 15.85 -6.61 7.33
CA PHE A 206 16.80 -6.59 8.46
C PHE A 206 16.14 -6.80 9.81
N LEU A 207 14.84 -6.51 9.91
CA LEU A 207 14.05 -6.71 11.12
C LEU A 207 12.82 -7.57 10.78
N ASN A 208 12.72 -8.73 11.45
CA ASN A 208 11.51 -9.55 11.42
C ASN A 208 10.73 -9.30 12.71
N TYR A 209 9.52 -8.79 12.58
CA TYR A 209 8.63 -8.64 13.73
C TYR A 209 7.34 -9.45 13.51
N PRO A 210 6.78 -10.05 14.56
CA PRO A 210 5.50 -10.74 14.44
C PRO A 210 4.39 -9.71 14.24
N VAL A 211 3.79 -9.74 13.04
CA VAL A 211 2.69 -8.84 12.63
C VAL A 211 1.57 -8.71 13.66
N PRO A 212 1.15 -9.79 14.38
CA PRO A 212 0.10 -9.69 15.40
C PRO A 212 0.39 -8.78 16.59
N LEU A 213 1.65 -8.39 16.80
CA LEU A 213 2.04 -7.51 17.94
C LEU A 213 2.00 -6.02 17.58
N VAL A 214 1.82 -5.67 16.31
CA VAL A 214 1.88 -4.28 15.82
C VAL A 214 0.54 -3.81 15.28
N GLU A 215 -0.36 -4.73 14.96
CA GLU A 215 -1.72 -4.45 14.49
C GLU A 215 -2.72 -4.55 15.65
N PHE A 216 -2.71 -3.55 16.55
CA PHE A 216 -3.77 -3.35 17.54
C PHE A 216 -4.62 -2.14 17.16
#